data_bf187e9f12324d6af639d2adb97d9350
#
_entry.id   bf187e9f12324d6af639d2adb97d9350
#
_cell.length_a   1.000
_cell.length_b   1.000
_cell.length_c   1.000
_cell.angle_alpha   90.00
_cell.angle_beta   90.00
_cell.angle_gamma   90.00
#
_symmetry.space_group_name_H-M   'P 1'
#
loop_
_entity.id
_entity.type
_entity.pdbx_description
1 polymer ?
#
loop_
_entity_poly.entity_id
_entity_poly.type
_entity_poly.pdbx_seq_one_letter_code
_entity_poly.pdbx_strand_id
1 'polypeptide(L)'
;MKYLVKENTITIDPEGKYLKKTVDDFLNDYYQSKKNKYLLLLNKQILLDGNTVKHGKEIIDHKTITIIFPEEPIDWIPAETECKVIYEDAFIYIVHKDAGMIIHGDPSDTTCLNAYAARYQINHGIKQPVRPIHRLDKDTVGLVIYSKIPFFQPWFDAQLSSKRIHRHYLAITNGNIDPSFRMTINKPLGRDRHNSGMYRVSSTGVEAITYVEALGNYQSYSLLGCTLETGRTHQIRVHLASIDHPIVNDILYGVKTKDFPVMGLWADWIAFRNPITNKKHKIFDQPNPMYEPFKK
;
A
#
# COMPACT_ATOMS: atom_id res chain seq x y z
N MET A 1 -1.93 23.56 -3.63
CA MET A 1 -2.23 23.81 -2.19
C MET A 1 -0.95 23.67 -1.39
N LYS A 2 -0.74 24.52 -0.41
CA LYS A 2 0.33 24.41 0.59
C LYS A 2 -0.21 23.84 1.88
N TYR A 3 0.68 23.30 2.71
CA TYR A 3 0.28 22.79 4.02
C TYR A 3 1.42 22.91 5.04
N LEU A 4 1.03 22.93 6.31
CA LEU A 4 1.91 22.88 7.46
C LEU A 4 1.37 21.82 8.43
N VAL A 5 2.22 20.85 8.81
CA VAL A 5 1.91 19.87 9.87
C VAL A 5 2.60 20.33 11.14
N LYS A 6 1.86 20.39 12.22
CA LYS A 6 2.38 20.74 13.55
C LYS A 6 1.68 19.86 14.59
N GLU A 7 2.46 19.01 15.25
CA GLU A 7 1.95 18.05 16.23
C GLU A 7 0.80 17.21 15.64
N ASN A 8 -0.40 17.32 16.21
CA ASN A 8 -1.61 16.62 15.80
C ASN A 8 -2.57 17.49 14.96
N THR A 9 -2.03 18.45 14.23
CA THR A 9 -2.79 19.33 13.32
C THR A 9 -2.15 19.40 11.95
N ILE A 10 -2.97 19.58 10.92
CA ILE A 10 -2.53 20.00 9.60
C ILE A 10 -3.33 21.20 9.15
N THR A 11 -2.64 22.28 8.82
CA THR A 11 -3.23 23.50 8.27
C THR A 11 -2.94 23.54 6.77
N ILE A 12 -4.00 23.70 5.97
CA ILE A 12 -3.97 23.68 4.50
C ILE A 12 -4.37 25.07 4.01
N ASP A 13 -3.50 25.67 3.18
CA ASP A 13 -3.85 26.81 2.36
C ASP A 13 -4.34 26.29 0.99
N PRO A 14 -5.63 26.44 0.67
CA PRO A 14 -6.19 25.89 -0.55
C PRO A 14 -5.78 26.66 -1.82
N GLU A 15 -5.14 27.83 -1.72
CA GLU A 15 -4.70 28.65 -2.87
C GLU A 15 -5.80 28.84 -3.93
N GLY A 16 -7.04 29.04 -3.50
CA GLY A 16 -8.21 29.25 -4.38
C GLY A 16 -8.87 27.98 -4.92
N LYS A 17 -8.36 26.77 -4.66
CA LYS A 17 -8.99 25.51 -5.12
C LYS A 17 -10.44 25.36 -4.63
N TYR A 18 -10.76 25.91 -3.46
CA TYR A 18 -12.08 25.81 -2.83
C TYR A 18 -12.87 27.12 -2.84
N LEU A 19 -12.63 28.01 -3.82
CA LEU A 19 -13.46 29.20 -4.03
C LEU A 19 -14.91 28.81 -4.26
N LYS A 20 -15.83 29.42 -3.52
CA LYS A 20 -17.28 29.15 -3.52
C LYS A 20 -17.63 27.69 -3.21
N LYS A 21 -16.69 26.94 -2.61
CA LYS A 21 -16.89 25.56 -2.15
C LYS A 21 -17.14 25.52 -0.66
N THR A 22 -17.87 24.51 -0.22
CA THR A 22 -18.21 24.27 1.17
C THR A 22 -17.18 23.34 1.84
N VAL A 23 -17.23 23.26 3.17
CA VAL A 23 -16.48 22.26 3.94
C VAL A 23 -16.91 20.84 3.54
N ASP A 24 -18.19 20.62 3.22
CA ASP A 24 -18.65 19.31 2.74
C ASP A 24 -18.00 18.94 1.39
N ASP A 25 -17.79 19.89 0.49
CA ASP A 25 -17.07 19.65 -0.77
C ASP A 25 -15.62 19.23 -0.52
N PHE A 26 -14.94 19.91 0.42
CA PHE A 26 -13.60 19.56 0.84
C PHE A 26 -13.56 18.12 1.43
N LEU A 27 -14.46 17.80 2.35
CA LEU A 27 -14.53 16.49 2.97
C LEU A 27 -14.86 15.38 1.96
N ASN A 28 -15.68 15.70 0.93
CA ASN A 28 -15.95 14.79 -0.20
C ASN A 28 -14.70 14.51 -1.04
N ASP A 29 -13.89 15.52 -1.33
CA ASP A 29 -12.62 15.38 -2.08
C ASP A 29 -11.65 14.43 -1.36
N TYR A 30 -11.76 14.30 -0.03
CA TYR A 30 -10.99 13.36 0.80
C TYR A 30 -11.77 12.09 1.16
N TYR A 31 -12.86 11.80 0.43
CA TYR A 31 -13.66 10.56 0.56
C TYR A 31 -14.21 10.31 1.96
N GLN A 32 -14.45 11.37 2.75
CA GLN A 32 -15.01 11.21 4.09
C GLN A 32 -16.44 10.69 4.02
N SER A 33 -16.73 9.58 4.70
CA SER A 33 -18.08 9.03 4.82
C SER A 33 -19.00 9.99 5.56
N LYS A 34 -20.33 9.84 5.38
CA LYS A 34 -21.32 10.65 6.13
C LYS A 34 -21.10 10.58 7.64
N LYS A 35 -20.77 9.39 8.17
CA LYS A 35 -20.45 9.20 9.58
C LYS A 35 -19.18 9.96 10.00
N ASN A 36 -18.10 9.86 9.21
CA ASN A 36 -16.85 10.57 9.51
C ASN A 36 -17.04 12.08 9.48
N LYS A 37 -17.74 12.61 8.48
CA LYS A 37 -18.07 14.05 8.40
C LYS A 37 -18.78 14.53 9.67
N TYR A 38 -19.81 13.79 10.08
CA TYR A 38 -20.55 14.09 11.30
C TYR A 38 -19.63 14.10 12.53
N LEU A 39 -18.77 13.07 12.69
CA LEU A 39 -17.85 12.99 13.83
C LEU A 39 -16.78 14.08 13.80
N LEU A 40 -16.22 14.42 12.65
CA LEU A 40 -15.23 15.50 12.50
C LEU A 40 -15.80 16.86 12.95
N LEU A 41 -17.05 17.16 12.56
CA LEU A 41 -17.72 18.39 12.94
C LEU A 41 -18.15 18.38 14.43
N LEU A 42 -18.74 17.28 14.90
CA LEU A 42 -19.16 17.10 16.29
C LEU A 42 -17.98 17.29 17.27
N ASN A 43 -16.84 16.69 16.93
CA ASN A 43 -15.60 16.74 17.72
C ASN A 43 -14.78 18.01 17.47
N LYS A 44 -15.30 18.98 16.69
CA LYS A 44 -14.64 20.26 16.40
C LYS A 44 -13.24 20.10 15.78
N GLN A 45 -13.07 19.06 14.94
CA GLN A 45 -11.79 18.71 14.33
C GLN A 45 -11.51 19.46 13.02
N ILE A 46 -12.44 20.30 12.55
CA ILE A 46 -12.27 21.13 11.35
C ILE A 46 -12.42 22.59 11.73
N LEU A 47 -11.42 23.40 11.37
CA LEU A 47 -11.45 24.86 11.57
C LEU A 47 -11.24 25.58 10.24
N LEU A 48 -11.86 26.77 10.13
CA LEU A 48 -11.59 27.75 9.06
C LEU A 48 -11.01 29.00 9.71
N ASP A 49 -9.79 29.39 9.31
CA ASP A 49 -9.02 30.50 9.91
C ASP A 49 -9.00 30.45 11.45
N GLY A 50 -8.80 29.25 11.99
CA GLY A 50 -8.76 28.98 13.43
C GLY A 50 -10.14 28.92 14.13
N ASN A 51 -11.25 29.19 13.43
CA ASN A 51 -12.60 29.11 13.96
C ASN A 51 -13.24 27.75 13.71
N THR A 52 -13.82 27.14 14.72
CA THR A 52 -14.49 25.85 14.60
C THR A 52 -15.65 25.91 13.60
N VAL A 53 -15.65 24.98 12.64
CA VAL A 53 -16.76 24.76 11.69
C VAL A 53 -17.94 24.16 12.43
N LYS A 54 -19.13 24.76 12.28
CA LYS A 54 -20.38 24.29 12.93
C LYS A 54 -21.18 23.33 12.03
N HIS A 55 -21.11 23.53 10.72
CA HIS A 55 -21.80 22.70 9.74
C HIS A 55 -21.07 22.65 8.40
N GLY A 56 -21.24 21.58 7.67
CA GLY A 56 -20.53 21.32 6.40
C GLY A 56 -20.85 22.28 5.26
N LYS A 57 -21.89 23.11 5.37
CA LYS A 57 -22.28 24.12 4.37
C LYS A 57 -21.50 25.43 4.49
N GLU A 58 -20.62 25.58 5.48
CA GLU A 58 -19.77 26.76 5.60
C GLU A 58 -18.83 26.88 4.39
N ILE A 59 -18.71 28.13 3.90
CA ILE A 59 -17.92 28.43 2.69
C ILE A 59 -16.46 28.60 3.08
N ILE A 60 -15.57 27.95 2.31
CA ILE A 60 -14.12 27.99 2.53
C ILE A 60 -13.52 29.26 1.93
N ASP A 61 -13.84 29.56 0.65
CA ASP A 61 -13.23 30.66 -0.13
C ASP A 61 -11.70 30.71 0.01
N HIS A 62 -11.17 31.80 0.58
CA HIS A 62 -9.74 32.01 0.79
C HIS A 62 -9.24 31.58 2.17
N LYS A 63 -10.11 30.98 3.00
CA LYS A 63 -9.76 30.60 4.36
C LYS A 63 -8.84 29.41 4.40
N THR A 64 -7.94 29.39 5.36
CA THR A 64 -7.16 28.21 5.71
C THR A 64 -8.03 27.17 6.36
N ILE A 65 -7.76 25.89 6.06
CA ILE A 65 -8.46 24.75 6.63
C ILE A 65 -7.51 24.06 7.60
N THR A 66 -7.88 23.98 8.89
CA THR A 66 -7.11 23.20 9.85
C THR A 66 -7.88 21.93 10.21
N ILE A 67 -7.20 20.80 10.12
CA ILE A 67 -7.69 19.48 10.54
C ILE A 67 -6.95 19.10 11.80
N ILE A 68 -7.70 18.81 12.87
CA ILE A 68 -7.18 18.27 14.12
C ILE A 68 -7.37 16.76 14.11
N PHE A 69 -6.30 16.01 14.33
CA PHE A 69 -6.35 14.55 14.49
C PHE A 69 -5.88 14.22 15.91
N PRO A 70 -6.81 13.96 16.85
CA PRO A 70 -6.45 13.72 18.24
C PRO A 70 -5.52 12.52 18.36
N GLU A 71 -4.71 12.51 19.42
CA GLU A 71 -3.89 11.35 19.74
C GLU A 71 -4.79 10.16 20.05
N GLU A 72 -4.48 9.03 19.44
CA GLU A 72 -5.13 7.75 19.69
C GLU A 72 -4.09 6.72 20.13
N PRO A 73 -4.45 5.77 20.98
CA PRO A 73 -3.53 4.72 21.40
C PRO A 73 -3.13 3.85 20.24
N ILE A 74 -1.88 3.41 20.26
CA ILE A 74 -1.39 2.39 19.33
C ILE A 74 -2.11 1.08 19.65
N ASP A 75 -2.69 0.46 18.64
CA ASP A 75 -3.61 -0.67 18.76
C ASP A 75 -2.91 -2.06 18.60
N TRP A 76 -1.58 -2.07 18.67
CA TRP A 76 -0.74 -3.29 18.59
C TRP A 76 0.27 -3.34 19.72
N ILE A 77 0.53 -4.54 20.25
CA ILE A 77 1.69 -4.75 21.13
C ILE A 77 2.95 -4.58 20.26
N PRO A 78 3.86 -3.66 20.63
CA PRO A 78 5.03 -3.37 19.82
C PRO A 78 6.05 -4.51 19.85
N ALA A 79 6.68 -4.78 18.72
CA ALA A 79 7.84 -5.67 18.63
C ALA A 79 9.04 -5.11 19.43
N GLU A 80 10.09 -5.90 19.63
CA GLU A 80 11.34 -5.46 20.28
C GLU A 80 12.06 -4.39 19.46
N THR A 81 12.09 -4.56 18.14
CA THR A 81 12.73 -3.63 17.19
C THR A 81 11.70 -2.98 16.27
N GLU A 82 12.07 -1.88 15.65
CA GLU A 82 11.23 -1.19 14.68
C GLU A 82 11.36 -1.75 13.26
N CYS A 83 10.38 -1.45 12.41
CA CYS A 83 10.42 -1.80 10.99
C CYS A 83 11.46 -0.94 10.24
N LYS A 84 11.98 -1.50 9.13
CA LYS A 84 12.92 -0.80 8.25
C LYS A 84 12.17 0.17 7.35
N VAL A 85 12.22 1.46 7.69
CA VAL A 85 11.60 2.53 6.90
C VAL A 85 12.47 2.89 5.70
N ILE A 86 11.86 2.91 4.52
CA ILE A 86 12.49 3.24 3.23
C ILE A 86 12.18 4.68 2.82
N TYR A 87 10.99 5.16 3.17
CA TYR A 87 10.53 6.53 2.87
C TYR A 87 9.56 6.99 3.94
N GLU A 88 9.60 8.27 4.25
CA GLU A 88 8.64 8.91 5.13
C GLU A 88 8.36 10.34 4.67
N ASP A 89 7.09 10.76 4.79
CA ASP A 89 6.67 12.16 4.71
C ASP A 89 5.66 12.48 5.84
N ALA A 90 4.98 13.61 5.71
CA ALA A 90 3.99 14.03 6.71
C ALA A 90 2.76 13.11 6.80
N PHE A 91 2.45 12.34 5.76
CA PHE A 91 1.19 11.58 5.62
C PHE A 91 1.35 10.08 5.75
N ILE A 92 2.49 9.56 5.33
CA ILE A 92 2.77 8.13 5.26
C ILE A 92 4.22 7.81 5.66
N TYR A 93 4.46 6.56 5.97
CA TYR A 93 5.78 5.94 5.89
C TYR A 93 5.69 4.63 5.10
N ILE A 94 6.76 4.29 4.41
CA ILE A 94 6.88 3.07 3.59
C ILE A 94 7.98 2.23 4.17
N VAL A 95 7.67 0.97 4.44
CA VAL A 95 8.59 0.03 5.07
C VAL A 95 8.93 -1.12 4.15
N HIS A 96 10.11 -1.70 4.33
CA HIS A 96 10.50 -2.99 3.78
C HIS A 96 9.94 -4.12 4.64
N LYS A 97 9.28 -5.10 4.01
CA LYS A 97 8.81 -6.34 4.65
C LYS A 97 9.67 -7.51 4.20
N ASP A 98 10.23 -8.26 5.14
CA ASP A 98 10.95 -9.50 4.88
C ASP A 98 10.03 -10.66 4.51
N ALA A 99 10.61 -11.71 3.89
CA ALA A 99 9.93 -12.98 3.66
C ALA A 99 9.56 -13.69 4.98
N GLY A 100 8.47 -14.45 4.97
CA GLY A 100 8.00 -15.19 6.14
C GLY A 100 7.22 -14.36 7.16
N MET A 101 7.13 -13.03 6.99
CA MET A 101 6.43 -12.12 7.90
C MET A 101 5.01 -11.81 7.37
N ILE A 102 3.99 -11.96 8.20
CA ILE A 102 2.64 -11.47 7.91
C ILE A 102 2.54 -9.97 8.23
N ILE A 103 1.63 -9.24 7.58
CA ILE A 103 1.45 -7.81 7.86
C ILE A 103 0.63 -7.61 9.13
N HIS A 104 -0.50 -8.29 9.24
CA HIS A 104 -1.39 -8.22 10.40
C HIS A 104 -1.81 -9.63 10.81
N GLY A 105 -1.83 -9.86 12.09
CA GLY A 105 -2.31 -11.08 12.75
C GLY A 105 -3.21 -10.68 13.92
N ASP A 106 -3.07 -11.35 15.03
CA ASP A 106 -3.64 -10.92 16.31
C ASP A 106 -2.84 -9.70 16.83
N PRO A 107 -3.49 -8.67 17.42
CA PRO A 107 -2.80 -7.52 18.00
C PRO A 107 -1.74 -7.84 19.05
N SER A 108 -1.77 -9.02 19.65
CA SER A 108 -0.76 -9.55 20.58
C SER A 108 0.44 -10.22 19.88
N ASP A 109 0.37 -10.47 18.56
CA ASP A 109 1.45 -11.06 17.78
C ASP A 109 2.56 -10.03 17.51
N THR A 110 3.63 -10.13 18.28
CA THR A 110 4.81 -9.25 18.18
C THR A 110 5.71 -9.57 16.99
N THR A 111 5.42 -10.61 16.19
CA THR A 111 6.23 -11.04 15.04
C THR A 111 5.68 -10.55 13.70
N CYS A 112 4.50 -9.95 13.67
CA CYS A 112 3.89 -9.39 12.47
C CYS A 112 4.41 -7.97 12.17
N LEU A 113 4.36 -7.54 10.90
CA LEU A 113 4.86 -6.23 10.48
C LEU A 113 4.19 -5.06 11.21
N ASN A 114 2.90 -5.18 11.57
CA ASN A 114 2.20 -4.15 12.33
C ASN A 114 2.80 -3.95 13.74
N ALA A 115 3.32 -4.98 14.38
CA ALA A 115 3.99 -4.86 15.67
C ALA A 115 5.34 -4.09 15.54
N TYR A 116 6.09 -4.32 14.48
CA TYR A 116 7.31 -3.56 14.15
C TYR A 116 6.98 -2.12 13.78
N ALA A 117 5.88 -1.89 13.06
CA ALA A 117 5.36 -0.56 12.75
C ALA A 117 4.88 0.18 14.02
N ALA A 118 4.26 -0.53 14.96
CA ALA A 118 3.89 0.01 16.28
C ALA A 118 5.12 0.48 17.07
N ARG A 119 6.20 -0.32 17.08
CA ARG A 119 7.48 0.09 17.69
C ARG A 119 8.04 1.35 17.03
N TYR A 120 8.04 1.40 15.70
CA TYR A 120 8.46 2.58 14.95
C TYR A 120 7.64 3.82 15.35
N GLN A 121 6.31 3.71 15.38
CA GLN A 121 5.43 4.82 15.76
C GLN A 121 5.71 5.33 17.20
N ILE A 122 5.93 4.43 18.15
CA ILE A 122 6.30 4.79 19.54
C ILE A 122 7.60 5.59 19.56
N ASN A 123 8.65 5.07 18.90
CA ASN A 123 9.97 5.68 18.90
C ASN A 123 9.98 7.08 18.24
N HIS A 124 9.07 7.31 17.29
CA HIS A 124 8.97 8.55 16.51
C HIS A 124 7.79 9.46 16.94
N GLY A 125 7.15 9.15 18.07
CA GLY A 125 6.09 9.99 18.64
C GLY A 125 4.80 10.05 17.81
N ILE A 126 4.55 9.06 16.95
CA ILE A 126 3.32 8.94 16.15
C ILE A 126 2.26 8.26 17.02
N LYS A 127 1.37 9.03 17.61
CA LYS A 127 0.32 8.54 18.51
C LYS A 127 -0.98 8.29 17.75
N GLN A 128 -0.95 7.32 16.86
CA GLN A 128 -2.07 6.92 16.01
C GLN A 128 -2.12 5.38 15.88
N PRO A 129 -3.29 4.78 15.65
CA PRO A 129 -3.39 3.35 15.34
C PRO A 129 -2.58 2.97 14.10
N VAL A 130 -2.03 1.76 14.08
CA VAL A 130 -1.23 1.25 12.96
C VAL A 130 -2.11 0.95 11.75
N ARG A 131 -1.93 1.66 10.63
CA ARG A 131 -2.81 1.59 9.46
C ARG A 131 -2.05 1.31 8.16
N PRO A 132 -1.84 0.01 7.80
CA PRO A 132 -1.36 -0.33 6.46
C PRO A 132 -2.42 0.02 5.40
N ILE A 133 -1.99 0.62 4.28
CA ILE A 133 -2.87 0.98 3.16
C ILE A 133 -3.13 -0.24 2.26
N HIS A 134 -2.17 -1.14 2.16
CA HIS A 134 -2.29 -2.39 1.41
C HIS A 134 -1.53 -3.51 2.10
N ARG A 135 -1.58 -4.69 1.50
CA ARG A 135 -0.91 -5.87 2.06
C ARG A 135 -0.06 -6.60 1.02
N LEU A 136 0.92 -7.35 1.51
CA LEU A 136 1.67 -8.38 0.80
C LEU A 136 1.39 -9.74 1.42
N ASP A 137 1.58 -10.81 0.66
CA ASP A 137 1.52 -12.18 1.19
C ASP A 137 2.69 -12.43 2.15
N LYS A 138 2.57 -13.46 2.98
CA LYS A 138 3.56 -13.82 4.01
C LYS A 138 4.99 -13.88 3.44
N ASP A 139 5.17 -14.58 2.32
CA ASP A 139 6.48 -14.84 1.75
C ASP A 139 6.90 -13.82 0.67
N THR A 140 6.03 -12.89 0.30
CA THR A 140 6.36 -11.76 -0.59
C THR A 140 7.20 -10.74 0.17
N VAL A 141 8.34 -10.37 -0.39
CA VAL A 141 9.26 -9.33 0.12
C VAL A 141 8.88 -7.97 -0.45
N GLY A 142 9.24 -6.87 0.22
CA GLY A 142 9.23 -5.53 -0.35
C GLY A 142 8.32 -4.51 0.34
N LEU A 143 7.90 -3.49 -0.41
CA LEU A 143 7.35 -2.26 0.11
C LEU A 143 5.90 -2.36 0.59
N VAL A 144 5.64 -1.81 1.77
CA VAL A 144 4.29 -1.64 2.36
C VAL A 144 4.12 -0.20 2.84
N ILE A 145 2.99 0.44 2.47
CA ILE A 145 2.65 1.82 2.86
C ILE A 145 1.80 1.79 4.12
N TYR A 146 2.15 2.66 5.07
CA TYR A 146 1.37 2.96 6.28
C TYR A 146 0.93 4.42 6.32
N SER A 147 -0.31 4.68 6.72
CA SER A 147 -0.85 6.02 6.92
C SER A 147 -0.48 6.55 8.30
N LYS A 148 -0.06 7.83 8.40
CA LYS A 148 0.25 8.53 9.66
C LYS A 148 -0.92 9.34 10.20
N ILE A 149 -1.80 9.81 9.32
CA ILE A 149 -2.90 10.72 9.66
C ILE A 149 -4.23 10.05 9.28
N PRO A 150 -5.08 9.67 10.26
CA PRO A 150 -6.34 8.94 10.00
C PRO A 150 -7.28 9.66 9.04
N PHE A 151 -7.29 10.99 9.03
CA PHE A 151 -8.10 11.79 8.09
C PHE A 151 -7.84 11.42 6.62
N PHE A 152 -6.60 11.09 6.24
CA PHE A 152 -6.25 10.78 4.86
C PHE A 152 -6.39 9.29 4.51
N GLN A 153 -6.67 8.41 5.46
CA GLN A 153 -6.86 6.98 5.17
C GLN A 153 -7.92 6.72 4.09
N PRO A 154 -9.15 7.29 4.14
CA PRO A 154 -10.15 7.08 3.09
C PRO A 154 -9.69 7.56 1.71
N TRP A 155 -8.87 8.61 1.67
CA TRP A 155 -8.29 9.10 0.41
C TRP A 155 -7.28 8.10 -0.17
N PHE A 156 -6.39 7.54 0.65
CA PHE A 156 -5.44 6.51 0.20
C PHE A 156 -6.16 5.23 -0.23
N ASP A 157 -7.19 4.80 0.49
CA ASP A 157 -8.02 3.64 0.12
C ASP A 157 -8.69 3.86 -1.24
N ALA A 158 -9.20 5.07 -1.50
CA ALA A 158 -9.78 5.45 -2.78
C ALA A 158 -8.72 5.50 -3.89
N GLN A 159 -7.48 5.99 -3.61
CA GLN A 159 -6.38 5.97 -4.59
C GLN A 159 -5.98 4.52 -4.93
N LEU A 160 -5.96 3.62 -3.95
CA LEU A 160 -5.68 2.20 -4.18
C LEU A 160 -6.79 1.55 -5.03
N SER A 161 -8.06 1.77 -4.66
CA SER A 161 -9.23 1.21 -5.36
C SER A 161 -9.37 1.74 -6.78
N SER A 162 -9.03 3.02 -7.02
CA SER A 162 -9.05 3.66 -8.34
C SER A 162 -7.75 3.44 -9.14
N LYS A 163 -6.88 2.53 -8.69
CA LYS A 163 -5.63 2.13 -9.37
C LYS A 163 -4.62 3.29 -9.55
N ARG A 164 -4.68 4.31 -8.70
CA ARG A 164 -3.77 5.46 -8.71
C ARG A 164 -2.54 5.27 -7.81
N ILE A 165 -2.56 4.27 -6.93
CA ILE A 165 -1.37 3.73 -6.29
C ILE A 165 -0.89 2.56 -7.15
N HIS A 166 0.26 2.74 -7.80
CA HIS A 166 0.86 1.71 -8.65
C HIS A 166 1.83 0.88 -7.84
N ARG A 167 1.75 -0.43 -7.97
CA ARG A 167 2.62 -1.41 -7.33
C ARG A 167 3.27 -2.26 -8.39
N HIS A 168 4.56 -2.33 -8.35
CA HIS A 168 5.34 -3.16 -9.27
C HIS A 168 6.04 -4.26 -8.49
N TYR A 169 6.23 -5.38 -9.16
CA TYR A 169 6.87 -6.54 -8.57
C TYR A 169 7.86 -7.14 -9.56
N LEU A 170 8.95 -7.65 -9.01
CA LEU A 170 9.86 -8.54 -9.72
C LEU A 170 9.56 -9.98 -9.31
N ALA A 171 9.40 -10.86 -10.30
CA ALA A 171 9.15 -12.28 -10.10
C ALA A 171 10.25 -13.11 -10.79
N ILE A 172 10.89 -14.01 -10.03
CA ILE A 172 11.80 -15.01 -10.59
C ILE A 172 11.00 -16.27 -10.86
N THR A 173 11.00 -16.72 -12.12
CA THR A 173 10.25 -17.90 -12.54
C THR A 173 11.19 -18.96 -13.12
N ASN A 174 10.77 -20.22 -13.07
CA ASN A 174 11.49 -21.32 -13.69
C ASN A 174 11.33 -21.31 -15.22
N GLY A 175 12.38 -21.68 -15.95
CA GLY A 175 12.41 -21.70 -17.42
C GLY A 175 12.82 -20.34 -18.02
N ASN A 176 13.38 -20.42 -19.24
CA ASN A 176 13.77 -19.25 -20.01
C ASN A 176 12.58 -18.72 -20.81
N ILE A 177 12.36 -17.42 -20.73
CA ILE A 177 11.29 -16.72 -21.44
C ILE A 177 11.92 -15.82 -22.50
N ASP A 178 11.26 -15.73 -23.68
CA ASP A 178 11.70 -14.83 -24.75
C ASP A 178 11.79 -13.38 -24.22
N PRO A 179 12.90 -12.67 -24.44
CA PRO A 179 13.07 -11.29 -23.96
C PRO A 179 12.02 -10.30 -24.49
N SER A 180 11.35 -10.63 -25.62
CA SER A 180 10.26 -9.83 -26.17
C SER A 180 8.90 -10.10 -25.50
N PHE A 181 8.83 -11.07 -24.59
CA PHE A 181 7.57 -11.46 -23.95
C PHE A 181 6.92 -10.31 -23.20
N ARG A 182 5.69 -10.02 -23.58
CA ARG A 182 4.79 -9.06 -22.94
C ARG A 182 3.39 -9.65 -22.96
N MET A 183 2.73 -9.68 -21.82
CA MET A 183 1.39 -10.27 -21.70
C MET A 183 0.54 -9.52 -20.69
N THR A 184 -0.74 -9.37 -21.01
CA THR A 184 -1.77 -9.01 -20.05
C THR A 184 -2.52 -10.28 -19.62
N ILE A 185 -2.37 -10.68 -18.37
CA ILE A 185 -3.12 -11.80 -17.80
C ILE A 185 -4.40 -11.23 -17.21
N ASN A 186 -5.52 -11.43 -17.90
CA ASN A 186 -6.86 -11.05 -17.45
C ASN A 186 -7.66 -12.33 -17.19
N LYS A 187 -7.43 -12.92 -16.02
CA LYS A 187 -8.07 -14.18 -15.60
C LYS A 187 -8.67 -13.99 -14.19
N PRO A 188 -10.01 -14.06 -14.03
CA PRO A 188 -10.64 -13.91 -12.72
C PRO A 188 -10.17 -14.98 -11.74
N LEU A 189 -10.06 -14.59 -10.45
CA LEU A 189 -9.56 -15.45 -9.37
C LEU A 189 -10.64 -15.78 -8.35
N GLY A 190 -10.69 -17.03 -7.94
CA GLY A 190 -11.57 -17.52 -6.88
C GLY A 190 -10.79 -18.40 -5.89
N ARG A 191 -11.35 -18.58 -4.69
CA ARG A 191 -10.80 -19.55 -3.72
C ARG A 191 -10.84 -20.97 -4.30
N ASP A 192 -9.79 -21.73 -4.10
CA ASP A 192 -9.83 -23.17 -4.34
C ASP A 192 -10.63 -23.83 -3.21
N ARG A 193 -11.68 -24.59 -3.57
CA ARG A 193 -12.55 -25.27 -2.60
C ARG A 193 -11.92 -26.56 -2.06
N HIS A 194 -10.95 -27.13 -2.79
CA HIS A 194 -10.30 -28.39 -2.46
C HIS A 194 -9.00 -28.20 -1.67
N ASN A 195 -8.34 -27.03 -1.83
CA ASN A 195 -7.06 -26.71 -1.21
C ASN A 195 -7.18 -25.46 -0.34
N SER A 196 -7.20 -25.65 0.97
CA SER A 196 -7.32 -24.53 1.93
C SER A 196 -6.19 -23.52 1.74
N GLY A 197 -6.52 -22.25 1.78
CA GLY A 197 -5.56 -21.15 1.62
C GLY A 197 -5.14 -20.87 0.18
N MET A 198 -5.52 -21.69 -0.80
CA MET A 198 -5.20 -21.49 -2.21
C MET A 198 -6.28 -20.73 -2.98
N TYR A 199 -5.83 -20.10 -4.05
CA TYR A 199 -6.67 -19.46 -5.07
C TYR A 199 -6.38 -20.08 -6.44
N ARG A 200 -7.32 -19.99 -7.36
CA ARG A 200 -7.19 -20.49 -8.73
C ARG A 200 -7.88 -19.57 -9.71
N VAL A 201 -7.52 -19.69 -10.99
CA VAL A 201 -8.32 -19.09 -12.07
C VAL A 201 -9.71 -19.72 -12.06
N SER A 202 -10.74 -18.89 -12.09
CA SER A 202 -12.14 -19.32 -12.03
C SER A 202 -13.02 -18.33 -12.78
N SER A 203 -13.85 -18.82 -13.71
CA SER A 203 -14.79 -17.98 -14.46
C SER A 203 -15.83 -17.28 -13.58
N THR A 204 -16.08 -17.80 -12.40
CA THR A 204 -16.96 -17.19 -11.38
C THR A 204 -16.20 -16.40 -10.31
N GLY A 205 -14.89 -16.19 -10.53
CA GLY A 205 -14.00 -15.46 -9.63
C GLY A 205 -14.16 -13.94 -9.72
N VAL A 206 -13.40 -13.24 -8.91
CA VAL A 206 -13.31 -11.78 -8.93
C VAL A 206 -12.29 -11.35 -9.99
N GLU A 207 -12.61 -10.31 -10.74
CA GLU A 207 -11.72 -9.72 -11.76
C GLU A 207 -10.29 -9.53 -11.22
N ALA A 208 -9.31 -9.99 -12.00
CA ALA A 208 -7.90 -9.88 -11.70
C ALA A 208 -7.11 -9.64 -12.99
N ILE A 209 -6.31 -8.56 -13.01
CA ILE A 209 -5.51 -8.15 -14.20
C ILE A 209 -4.08 -7.87 -13.76
N THR A 210 -3.12 -8.55 -14.40
CA THR A 210 -1.67 -8.40 -14.20
C THR A 210 -0.99 -8.16 -15.54
N TYR A 211 -0.20 -7.11 -15.66
CA TYR A 211 0.69 -6.86 -16.80
C TYR A 211 2.04 -7.48 -16.50
N VAL A 212 2.56 -8.28 -17.42
CA VAL A 212 3.81 -9.03 -17.27
C VAL A 212 4.74 -8.72 -18.43
N GLU A 213 6.03 -8.50 -18.13
CA GLU A 213 7.08 -8.34 -19.12
C GLU A 213 8.34 -9.10 -18.73
N ALA A 214 9.03 -9.70 -19.71
CA ALA A 214 10.35 -10.28 -19.46
C ALA A 214 11.40 -9.16 -19.34
N LEU A 215 12.22 -9.27 -18.30
CA LEU A 215 13.31 -8.31 -18.00
C LEU A 215 14.70 -8.92 -18.25
N GLY A 216 14.83 -10.23 -18.16
CA GLY A 216 16.08 -10.94 -18.41
C GLY A 216 16.01 -12.40 -18.03
N ASN A 217 17.05 -13.13 -18.44
CA ASN A 217 17.24 -14.55 -18.11
C ASN A 217 18.59 -14.74 -17.42
N TYR A 218 18.64 -15.67 -16.50
CA TYR A 218 19.88 -16.12 -15.86
C TYR A 218 19.82 -17.63 -15.63
N GLN A 219 20.76 -18.38 -16.23
CA GLN A 219 20.73 -19.86 -16.26
C GLN A 219 19.39 -20.39 -16.79
N SER A 220 18.66 -21.19 -16.00
CA SER A 220 17.35 -21.73 -16.31
C SER A 220 16.17 -20.91 -15.72
N TYR A 221 16.41 -19.66 -15.38
CA TYR A 221 15.43 -18.80 -14.73
C TYR A 221 15.20 -17.51 -15.52
N SER A 222 13.98 -16.98 -15.42
CA SER A 222 13.62 -15.69 -15.99
C SER A 222 13.21 -14.70 -14.89
N LEU A 223 13.57 -13.44 -15.10
CA LEU A 223 13.08 -12.31 -14.32
C LEU A 223 11.92 -11.65 -15.06
N LEU A 224 10.78 -11.57 -14.41
CA LEU A 224 9.58 -10.90 -14.92
C LEU A 224 9.27 -9.65 -14.11
N GLY A 225 8.96 -8.54 -14.79
CA GLY A 225 8.30 -7.39 -14.21
C GLY A 225 6.79 -7.58 -14.21
N CYS A 226 6.14 -7.37 -13.08
CA CYS A 226 4.69 -7.54 -12.93
C CYS A 226 4.08 -6.25 -12.39
N THR A 227 3.15 -5.63 -13.15
CA THR A 227 2.38 -4.47 -12.69
C THR A 227 0.94 -4.90 -12.44
N LEU A 228 0.43 -4.54 -11.26
CA LEU A 228 -0.93 -4.88 -10.85
C LEU A 228 -1.93 -3.77 -11.21
N GLU A 229 -2.96 -4.12 -11.98
CA GLU A 229 -4.15 -3.28 -12.10
C GLU A 229 -5.14 -3.55 -10.96
N THR A 230 -5.31 -4.78 -10.56
CA THR A 230 -6.08 -5.23 -9.39
C THR A 230 -5.14 -5.78 -8.31
N GLY A 231 -5.64 -6.02 -7.09
CA GLY A 231 -4.82 -6.56 -5.98
C GLY A 231 -5.55 -7.67 -5.24
N ARG A 232 -5.70 -8.85 -5.87
CA ARG A 232 -6.34 -10.00 -5.25
C ARG A 232 -5.31 -10.84 -4.50
N THR A 233 -5.76 -11.58 -3.51
CA THR A 233 -4.91 -12.51 -2.76
C THR A 233 -4.22 -13.48 -3.73
N HIS A 234 -2.91 -13.65 -3.58
CA HIS A 234 -2.05 -14.50 -4.40
C HIS A 234 -2.07 -14.19 -5.92
N GLN A 235 -2.52 -13.00 -6.35
CA GLN A 235 -2.81 -12.72 -7.76
C GLN A 235 -1.65 -13.02 -8.70
N ILE A 236 -0.47 -12.45 -8.48
CA ILE A 236 0.71 -12.67 -9.35
C ILE A 236 1.08 -14.15 -9.36
N ARG A 237 1.08 -14.78 -8.20
CA ARG A 237 1.44 -16.19 -7.99
C ARG A 237 0.55 -17.12 -8.82
N VAL A 238 -0.77 -16.96 -8.72
CA VAL A 238 -1.76 -17.74 -9.49
C VAL A 238 -1.70 -17.41 -10.97
N HIS A 239 -1.57 -16.14 -11.34
CA HIS A 239 -1.50 -15.72 -12.73
C HIS A 239 -0.28 -16.31 -13.43
N LEU A 240 0.91 -16.19 -12.86
CA LEU A 240 2.12 -16.75 -13.44
C LEU A 240 2.08 -18.27 -13.51
N ALA A 241 1.57 -18.94 -12.48
CA ALA A 241 1.36 -20.40 -12.54
C ALA A 241 0.37 -20.80 -13.64
N SER A 242 -0.68 -19.99 -13.91
CA SER A 242 -1.70 -20.26 -14.93
C SER A 242 -1.23 -20.11 -16.38
N ILE A 243 0.01 -19.67 -16.59
CA ILE A 243 0.68 -19.54 -17.88
C ILE A 243 1.99 -20.34 -17.93
N ASP A 244 2.12 -21.35 -17.05
CA ASP A 244 3.25 -22.28 -16.95
C ASP A 244 4.59 -21.63 -16.59
N HIS A 245 4.55 -20.45 -15.94
CA HIS A 245 5.71 -19.74 -15.40
C HIS A 245 5.58 -19.50 -13.88
N PRO A 246 5.49 -20.56 -13.06
CA PRO A 246 5.34 -20.41 -11.62
C PRO A 246 6.58 -19.78 -10.98
N ILE A 247 6.36 -19.07 -9.88
CA ILE A 247 7.41 -18.40 -9.12
C ILE A 247 8.26 -19.44 -8.37
N VAL A 248 9.59 -19.27 -8.40
CA VAL A 248 10.52 -20.14 -7.66
C VAL A 248 10.25 -20.06 -6.15
N ASN A 249 10.33 -21.19 -5.49
CA ASN A 249 10.09 -21.36 -4.04
C ASN A 249 8.70 -20.89 -3.55
N ASP A 250 7.73 -20.74 -4.46
CA ASP A 250 6.34 -20.61 -4.07
C ASP A 250 5.81 -21.98 -3.61
N ILE A 251 5.56 -22.15 -2.32
CA ILE A 251 5.15 -23.43 -1.72
C ILE A 251 3.75 -23.89 -2.13
N LEU A 252 2.92 -22.99 -2.70
CA LEU A 252 1.54 -23.30 -3.10
C LEU A 252 1.40 -23.50 -4.60
N TYR A 253 2.11 -22.74 -5.41
CA TYR A 253 1.93 -22.71 -6.86
C TYR A 253 3.19 -22.96 -7.67
N GLY A 254 4.36 -22.97 -7.02
CA GLY A 254 5.65 -22.91 -7.67
C GLY A 254 6.48 -24.19 -7.57
N VAL A 255 7.75 -24.03 -7.92
CA VAL A 255 8.75 -25.10 -7.91
C VAL A 255 9.83 -24.78 -6.88
N LYS A 256 10.17 -25.76 -6.05
CA LYS A 256 11.30 -25.66 -5.10
C LYS A 256 12.63 -25.69 -5.83
N THR A 257 13.53 -24.79 -5.44
CA THR A 257 14.93 -24.81 -5.84
C THR A 257 15.82 -24.44 -4.67
N LYS A 258 17.09 -24.85 -4.71
CA LYS A 258 18.12 -24.46 -3.74
C LYS A 258 18.88 -23.19 -4.18
N ASP A 259 18.67 -22.74 -5.41
CA ASP A 259 19.41 -21.63 -6.01
C ASP A 259 19.00 -20.27 -5.44
N PHE A 260 17.81 -20.22 -4.82
CA PHE A 260 17.28 -19.01 -4.18
C PHE A 260 16.84 -19.31 -2.74
N PRO A 261 17.10 -18.39 -1.79
CA PRO A 261 16.83 -18.65 -0.36
C PRO A 261 15.36 -18.56 0.01
N VAL A 262 14.55 -17.77 -0.72
CA VAL A 262 13.13 -17.50 -0.43
C VAL A 262 12.30 -17.50 -1.73
N MET A 263 10.99 -17.30 -1.60
CA MET A 263 10.10 -17.13 -2.76
C MET A 263 10.54 -15.93 -3.61
N GLY A 264 10.65 -16.15 -4.93
CA GLY A 264 11.12 -15.18 -5.89
C GLY A 264 10.09 -14.10 -6.24
N LEU A 265 9.46 -13.46 -5.26
CA LEU A 265 8.50 -12.37 -5.48
C LEU A 265 8.81 -11.16 -4.59
N TRP A 266 9.10 -10.03 -5.22
CA TRP A 266 9.52 -8.79 -4.57
C TRP A 266 8.73 -7.58 -5.06
N ALA A 267 8.03 -6.87 -4.16
CA ALA A 267 7.40 -5.58 -4.40
C ALA A 267 8.49 -4.49 -4.40
N ASP A 268 9.14 -4.27 -5.54
CA ASP A 268 10.38 -3.51 -5.68
C ASP A 268 10.19 -2.00 -5.79
N TRP A 269 9.04 -1.53 -6.30
CA TRP A 269 8.70 -0.11 -6.24
C TRP A 269 7.21 0.15 -6.15
N ILE A 270 6.89 1.31 -5.59
CA ILE A 270 5.53 1.81 -5.45
C ILE A 270 5.46 3.28 -5.88
N ALA A 271 4.37 3.68 -6.54
CA ALA A 271 4.13 5.07 -6.87
C ALA A 271 2.75 5.52 -6.38
N PHE A 272 2.72 6.71 -5.79
CA PHE A 272 1.52 7.32 -5.20
C PHE A 272 1.55 8.84 -5.38
N ARG A 273 0.49 9.52 -4.95
CA ARG A 273 0.42 10.98 -4.93
C ARG A 273 0.32 11.50 -3.50
N ASN A 274 0.91 12.66 -3.26
CA ASN A 274 0.71 13.39 -2.02
C ASN A 274 -0.75 13.90 -1.96
N PRO A 275 -1.46 13.71 -0.84
CA PRO A 275 -2.90 14.03 -0.76
C PRO A 275 -3.22 15.52 -0.89
N ILE A 276 -2.29 16.40 -0.57
CA ILE A 276 -2.50 17.85 -0.63
C ILE A 276 -1.93 18.47 -1.93
N THR A 277 -0.65 18.23 -2.21
CA THR A 277 0.04 18.84 -3.34
C THR A 277 -0.21 18.12 -4.66
N ASN A 278 -0.78 16.91 -4.62
CA ASN A 278 -0.97 16.02 -5.76
C ASN A 278 0.34 15.63 -6.50
N LYS A 279 1.51 15.96 -5.90
CA LYS A 279 2.81 15.59 -6.44
C LYS A 279 2.96 14.06 -6.46
N LYS A 280 3.40 13.52 -7.60
CA LYS A 280 3.66 12.08 -7.75
C LYS A 280 5.02 11.74 -7.14
N HIS A 281 5.04 10.66 -6.38
CA HIS A 281 6.24 10.04 -5.82
C HIS A 281 6.36 8.62 -6.38
N LYS A 282 7.59 8.20 -6.65
CA LYS A 282 7.94 6.81 -6.97
C LYS A 282 9.09 6.41 -6.06
N ILE A 283 8.86 5.42 -5.23
CA ILE A 283 9.80 4.94 -4.22
C ILE A 283 10.22 3.53 -4.61
N PHE A 284 11.52 3.31 -4.61
CA PHE A 284 12.13 2.01 -4.84
C PHE A 284 12.56 1.41 -3.51
N ASP A 285 12.44 0.11 -3.40
CA ASP A 285 13.01 -0.65 -2.30
C ASP A 285 14.54 -0.69 -2.41
N GLN A 286 15.19 -1.10 -1.34
CA GLN A 286 16.65 -1.32 -1.37
C GLN A 286 16.98 -2.48 -2.30
N PRO A 287 18.16 -2.44 -2.97
CA PRO A 287 18.60 -3.53 -3.82
C PRO A 287 18.54 -4.87 -3.11
N ASN A 288 17.97 -5.86 -3.77
CA ASN A 288 17.90 -7.22 -3.27
C ASN A 288 18.89 -8.11 -4.03
N PRO A 289 19.93 -8.66 -3.36
CA PRO A 289 21.00 -9.44 -4.01
C PRO A 289 20.48 -10.64 -4.83
N MET A 290 19.33 -11.20 -4.46
CA MET A 290 18.73 -12.32 -5.15
C MET A 290 18.41 -12.01 -6.63
N TYR A 291 18.22 -10.74 -6.97
CA TYR A 291 17.85 -10.28 -8.32
C TYR A 291 19.04 -9.72 -9.12
N GLU A 292 20.22 -9.55 -8.49
CA GLU A 292 21.40 -9.02 -9.15
C GLU A 292 21.87 -9.85 -10.37
N PRO A 293 21.82 -11.21 -10.35
CA PRO A 293 22.27 -12.00 -11.50
C PRO A 293 21.53 -11.72 -12.81
N PHE A 294 20.33 -11.12 -12.75
CA PHE A 294 19.51 -10.77 -13.91
C PHE A 294 19.78 -9.38 -14.48
N LYS A 295 20.55 -8.55 -13.74
CA LYS A 295 20.96 -7.22 -14.21
C LYS A 295 22.22 -7.37 -15.07
N LYS A 296 22.07 -7.39 -16.38
CA LYS A 296 23.19 -7.32 -17.33
C LYS A 296 23.12 -6.03 -18.12
#